data_6d3cfdd6c7ebe3e58864b8f89da01b57
#
_entry.id   6d3cfdd6c7ebe3e58864b8f89da01b57
#
_cell.length_a   1.000
_cell.length_b   1.000
_cell.length_c   1.000
_cell.angle_alpha   90.00
_cell.angle_beta   90.00
_cell.angle_gamma   90.00
#
_symmetry.space_group_name_H-M   'P 1'
#
loop_
_entity.id
_entity.type
_entity.pdbx_description
1 polymer ?
#
loop_
_entity_poly.entity_id
_entity_poly.type
_entity_poly.pdbx_seq_one_letter_code
_entity_poly.pdbx_strand_id
1 'polypeptide(L)'
;MSRVDVDKLLADMNEGRLLSQQTFEGLDVEAYLDQRDASEFADEWMQAFERFAQSDVVEEEVLRASRELAFKRTIALAGDPELAGYVSDYIGLIGAALLQDEMQNLFVKQLLERYQQGTLPLR
;
A
#
# COMPACT_ATOMS: atom_id res chain seq x y z
N MET A 1 -12.24 15.11 3.94
CA MET A 1 -12.56 14.83 2.55
C MET A 1 -11.57 13.83 1.99
N SER A 2 -12.07 12.87 1.26
CA SER A 2 -11.31 11.70 0.82
C SER A 2 -10.10 12.04 -0.04
N ARG A 3 -10.23 13.00 -0.97
CA ARG A 3 -9.13 13.38 -1.84
C ARG A 3 -7.98 14.00 -1.07
N VAL A 4 -8.29 14.77 -0.03
CA VAL A 4 -7.26 15.35 0.83
C VAL A 4 -6.46 14.26 1.53
N ASP A 5 -7.12 13.19 1.93
CA ASP A 5 -6.45 12.05 2.57
C ASP A 5 -5.49 11.35 1.62
N VAL A 6 -5.86 11.20 0.35
CA VAL A 6 -4.97 10.61 -0.66
C VAL A 6 -3.81 11.55 -0.97
N ASP A 7 -4.06 12.85 -1.04
CA ASP A 7 -2.99 13.84 -1.22
C ASP A 7 -2.00 13.77 -0.07
N LYS A 8 -2.47 13.55 1.16
CA LYS A 8 -1.61 13.38 2.32
C LYS A 8 -0.79 12.11 2.22
N LEU A 9 -1.40 11.02 1.76
CA LEU A 9 -0.70 9.77 1.54
C LEU A 9 0.46 9.96 0.56
N LEU A 10 0.20 10.65 -0.55
CA LEU A 10 1.20 10.95 -1.55
C LEU A 10 2.32 11.82 -0.97
N ALA A 11 1.96 12.85 -0.22
CA ALA A 11 2.92 13.75 0.42
C ALA A 11 3.79 13.00 1.42
N ASP A 12 3.20 12.11 2.22
CA ASP A 12 3.94 11.32 3.20
C ASP A 12 4.99 10.43 2.53
N MET A 13 4.65 9.85 1.37
CA MET A 13 5.63 9.08 0.61
C MET A 13 6.75 9.96 0.05
N ASN A 14 6.41 11.13 -0.49
CA ASN A 14 7.39 12.06 -1.03
C ASN A 14 8.37 12.55 0.04
N GLU A 15 7.89 12.72 1.27
CA GLU A 15 8.69 13.26 2.36
C GLU A 15 9.41 12.18 3.17
N GLY A 16 9.22 10.91 2.80
CA GLY A 16 9.89 9.80 3.46
C GLY A 16 9.27 9.36 4.78
N ARG A 17 8.04 9.79 5.06
CA ARG A 17 7.32 9.32 6.24
C ARG A 17 6.67 7.96 6.01
N LEU A 18 6.39 7.62 4.75
CA LEU A 18 5.95 6.29 4.35
C LEU A 18 6.94 5.76 3.32
N LEU A 19 7.12 4.44 3.29
CA LEU A 19 8.04 3.77 2.37
C LEU A 19 9.44 4.38 2.47
N SER A 20 9.93 4.48 3.71
CA SER A 20 11.26 4.99 3.99
C SER A 20 12.26 3.83 3.93
N GLN A 21 13.56 4.16 4.05
CA GLN A 21 14.59 3.14 4.14
C GLN A 21 14.31 2.17 5.28
N GLN A 22 13.79 2.66 6.40
CA GLN A 22 13.47 1.84 7.57
C GLN A 22 12.45 0.74 7.21
N THR A 23 11.49 1.03 6.34
CA THR A 23 10.46 0.06 5.93
C THR A 23 11.07 -1.20 5.34
N PHE A 24 12.18 -1.06 4.62
CA PHE A 24 12.81 -2.17 3.90
C PHE A 24 14.13 -2.63 4.53
N GLU A 25 14.57 -1.98 5.59
CA GLU A 25 15.85 -2.29 6.23
C GLU A 25 15.83 -3.69 6.83
N GLY A 26 16.83 -4.49 6.48
CA GLY A 26 16.94 -5.85 6.98
C GLY A 26 15.91 -6.81 6.42
N LEU A 27 15.14 -6.40 5.40
CA LEU A 27 14.07 -7.23 4.85
C LEU A 27 14.61 -8.36 4.00
N ASP A 28 14.16 -9.58 4.32
CA ASP A 28 14.32 -10.73 3.45
C ASP A 28 13.11 -10.76 2.51
N VAL A 29 13.28 -10.23 1.30
CA VAL A 29 12.19 -10.05 0.36
C VAL A 29 11.52 -11.38 0.01
N GLU A 30 12.33 -12.41 -0.24
CA GLU A 30 11.80 -13.72 -0.62
C GLU A 30 10.94 -14.32 0.48
N ALA A 31 11.42 -14.27 1.72
CA ALA A 31 10.67 -14.76 2.87
C ALA A 31 9.39 -13.96 3.09
N TYR A 32 9.46 -12.64 2.92
CA TYR A 32 8.27 -11.80 3.05
C TYR A 32 7.22 -12.16 2.01
N LEU A 33 7.62 -12.34 0.75
CA LEU A 33 6.68 -12.67 -0.33
C LEU A 33 6.04 -14.04 -0.10
N ASP A 34 6.82 -15.01 0.38
CA ASP A 34 6.30 -16.33 0.70
C ASP A 34 5.24 -16.26 1.81
N GLN A 35 5.50 -15.50 2.86
CA GLN A 35 4.56 -15.34 3.96
C GLN A 35 3.29 -14.61 3.53
N ARG A 36 3.45 -13.62 2.65
CA ARG A 36 2.33 -12.86 2.13
C ARG A 36 1.41 -13.73 1.28
N ASP A 37 1.99 -14.63 0.49
CA ASP A 37 1.22 -15.48 -0.42
C ASP A 37 0.54 -16.65 0.29
N ALA A 38 1.01 -16.98 1.47
CA ALA A 38 0.45 -18.11 2.25
C ALA A 38 -0.53 -17.56 3.26
N SER A 39 -1.76 -18.07 3.32
CA SER A 39 -2.59 -17.88 4.48
C SER A 39 -3.68 -16.80 4.41
N GLU A 40 -4.11 -16.41 5.60
CA GLU A 40 -5.20 -15.50 5.85
C GLU A 40 -4.97 -14.10 5.27
N PHE A 41 -3.70 -13.67 5.19
CA PHE A 41 -3.41 -12.35 4.62
C PHE A 41 -3.83 -12.28 3.15
N ALA A 42 -3.50 -13.31 2.37
CA ALA A 42 -3.85 -13.35 0.96
C ALA A 42 -5.37 -13.35 0.76
N ASP A 43 -6.10 -14.08 1.60
CA ASP A 43 -7.56 -14.13 1.54
C ASP A 43 -8.18 -12.78 1.87
N GLU A 44 -7.71 -12.13 2.93
CA GLU A 44 -8.20 -10.80 3.33
C GLU A 44 -7.87 -9.74 2.28
N TRP A 45 -6.68 -9.83 1.68
CA TRP A 45 -6.27 -8.96 0.59
C TRP A 45 -7.24 -9.07 -0.58
N MET A 46 -7.56 -10.30 -0.98
CA MET A 46 -8.44 -10.55 -2.12
C MET A 46 -9.83 -9.99 -1.89
N GLN A 47 -10.38 -10.17 -0.69
CA GLN A 47 -11.69 -9.64 -0.34
C GLN A 47 -11.72 -8.11 -0.39
N ALA A 48 -10.70 -7.46 0.16
CA ALA A 48 -10.62 -6.01 0.15
C ALA A 48 -10.40 -5.50 -1.28
N PHE A 49 -9.56 -6.16 -2.04
CA PHE A 49 -9.28 -5.80 -3.43
C PHE A 49 -10.56 -5.83 -4.26
N GLU A 50 -11.36 -6.89 -4.14
CA GLU A 50 -12.62 -7.01 -4.86
C GLU A 50 -13.59 -5.90 -4.48
N ARG A 51 -13.59 -5.49 -3.21
CA ARG A 51 -14.49 -4.45 -2.74
C ARG A 51 -14.13 -3.08 -3.29
N PHE A 52 -12.84 -2.73 -3.32
CA PHE A 52 -12.43 -1.36 -3.60
C PHE A 52 -11.84 -1.14 -4.99
N ALA A 53 -11.13 -2.12 -5.53
CA ALA A 53 -10.37 -1.92 -6.76
C ALA A 53 -11.24 -1.91 -8.02
N GLN A 54 -12.46 -2.37 -7.94
CA GLN A 54 -13.39 -2.39 -9.07
C GLN A 54 -14.20 -1.10 -9.20
N SER A 55 -13.97 -0.16 -8.30
CA SER A 55 -14.65 1.12 -8.31
C SER A 55 -14.02 2.08 -9.32
N ASP A 56 -14.81 3.03 -9.80
CA ASP A 56 -14.33 4.07 -10.72
C ASP A 56 -13.23 4.94 -10.11
N VAL A 57 -13.13 4.99 -8.78
CA VAL A 57 -12.12 5.82 -8.12
C VAL A 57 -10.69 5.37 -8.42
N VAL A 58 -10.49 4.12 -8.86
CA VAL A 58 -9.15 3.64 -9.19
C VAL A 58 -8.56 4.37 -10.39
N GLU A 59 -9.39 5.06 -11.17
CA GLU A 59 -8.93 5.83 -12.32
C GLU A 59 -8.51 7.25 -11.95
N GLU A 60 -8.70 7.67 -10.70
CA GLU A 60 -8.30 9.01 -10.28
C GLU A 60 -6.80 9.21 -10.46
N GLU A 61 -6.44 10.38 -10.99
CA GLU A 61 -5.05 10.69 -11.29
C GLU A 61 -4.17 10.68 -10.03
N VAL A 62 -4.70 11.20 -8.92
CA VAL A 62 -3.94 11.24 -7.67
C VAL A 62 -3.65 9.83 -7.18
N LEU A 63 -4.57 8.90 -7.39
CA LEU A 63 -4.38 7.51 -6.98
C LEU A 63 -3.32 6.85 -7.85
N ARG A 64 -3.36 7.08 -9.15
CA ARG A 64 -2.33 6.56 -10.06
C ARG A 64 -0.95 7.11 -9.71
N ALA A 65 -0.86 8.40 -9.39
CA ALA A 65 0.40 9.01 -8.98
C ALA A 65 0.92 8.38 -7.69
N SER A 66 0.03 8.09 -6.74
CA SER A 66 0.42 7.45 -5.49
C SER A 66 0.97 6.03 -5.72
N ARG A 67 0.32 5.27 -6.59
CA ARG A 67 0.76 3.92 -6.92
C ARG A 67 2.11 3.93 -7.63
N GLU A 68 2.29 4.85 -8.57
CA GLU A 68 3.55 4.99 -9.30
C GLU A 68 4.69 5.38 -8.37
N LEU A 69 4.46 6.32 -7.48
CA LEU A 69 5.47 6.72 -6.52
C LEU A 69 5.83 5.57 -5.59
N ALA A 70 4.84 4.81 -5.12
CA ALA A 70 5.08 3.66 -4.26
C ALA A 70 5.96 2.63 -4.98
N PHE A 71 5.69 2.36 -6.24
CA PHE A 71 6.49 1.44 -7.04
C PHE A 71 7.94 1.93 -7.16
N LYS A 72 8.11 3.19 -7.55
CA LYS A 72 9.45 3.76 -7.75
C LYS A 72 10.27 3.78 -6.46
N ARG A 73 9.64 4.15 -5.35
CA ARG A 73 10.36 4.17 -4.07
C ARG A 73 10.77 2.77 -3.63
N THR A 74 9.90 1.78 -3.84
CA THR A 74 10.24 0.40 -3.48
C THR A 74 11.39 -0.12 -4.33
N ILE A 75 11.40 0.17 -5.62
CA ILE A 75 12.53 -0.18 -6.50
C ILE A 75 13.82 0.48 -5.99
N ALA A 76 13.75 1.77 -5.64
CA ALA A 76 14.93 2.51 -5.21
C ALA A 76 15.49 1.97 -3.88
N LEU A 77 14.62 1.55 -2.97
CA LEU A 77 15.03 1.17 -1.62
C LEU A 77 15.27 -0.33 -1.46
N ALA A 78 14.54 -1.16 -2.18
CA ALA A 78 14.61 -2.62 -2.05
C ALA A 78 15.12 -3.32 -3.30
N GLY A 79 14.99 -2.70 -4.47
CA GLY A 79 15.51 -3.25 -5.71
C GLY A 79 14.78 -4.47 -6.26
N ASP A 80 13.56 -4.73 -5.81
CA ASP A 80 12.81 -5.91 -6.20
C ASP A 80 11.50 -5.53 -6.91
N PRO A 81 11.35 -5.84 -8.21
CA PRO A 81 10.14 -5.46 -8.96
C PRO A 81 8.87 -6.16 -8.48
N GLU A 82 8.96 -7.39 -8.03
CA GLU A 82 7.78 -8.11 -7.53
C GLU A 82 7.26 -7.46 -6.26
N LEU A 83 8.15 -7.15 -5.32
CA LEU A 83 7.79 -6.44 -4.11
C LEU A 83 7.21 -5.06 -4.44
N ALA A 84 7.82 -4.35 -5.39
CA ALA A 84 7.33 -3.05 -5.82
C ALA A 84 5.91 -3.12 -6.36
N GLY A 85 5.57 -4.16 -7.09
CA GLY A 85 4.22 -4.40 -7.58
C GLY A 85 3.22 -4.56 -6.45
N TYR A 86 3.56 -5.37 -5.45
CA TYR A 86 2.69 -5.57 -4.29
C TYR A 86 2.52 -4.30 -3.47
N VAL A 87 3.59 -3.55 -3.23
CA VAL A 87 3.51 -2.30 -2.47
C VAL A 87 2.64 -1.29 -3.22
N SER A 88 2.80 -1.19 -4.53
CA SER A 88 1.97 -0.33 -5.36
C SER A 88 0.49 -0.71 -5.22
N ASP A 89 0.19 -2.00 -5.23
CA ASP A 89 -1.18 -2.49 -5.07
C ASP A 89 -1.74 -2.16 -3.69
N TYR A 90 -0.94 -2.31 -2.64
CA TYR A 90 -1.37 -1.97 -1.28
C TYR A 90 -1.68 -0.48 -1.15
N ILE A 91 -0.83 0.36 -1.68
CA ILE A 91 -1.05 1.82 -1.64
C ILE A 91 -2.29 2.16 -2.46
N GLY A 92 -2.48 1.50 -3.61
CA GLY A 92 -3.67 1.68 -4.41
C GLY A 92 -4.95 1.31 -3.66
N LEU A 93 -4.92 0.22 -2.91
CA LEU A 93 -6.07 -0.21 -2.13
C LEU A 93 -6.38 0.78 -1.01
N ILE A 94 -5.36 1.22 -0.28
CA ILE A 94 -5.52 2.22 0.77
C ILE A 94 -6.11 3.50 0.18
N GLY A 95 -5.55 3.97 -0.94
CA GLY A 95 -6.03 5.17 -1.59
C GLY A 95 -7.48 5.06 -2.06
N ALA A 96 -7.84 3.90 -2.64
CA ALA A 96 -9.21 3.68 -3.08
C ALA A 96 -10.18 3.72 -1.91
N ALA A 97 -9.82 3.12 -0.77
CA ALA A 97 -10.64 3.17 0.43
C ALA A 97 -10.77 4.58 0.97
N LEU A 98 -9.68 5.35 0.96
CA LEU A 98 -9.71 6.76 1.39
C LEU A 98 -10.63 7.58 0.51
N LEU A 99 -10.58 7.39 -0.81
CA LEU A 99 -11.45 8.12 -1.75
C LEU A 99 -12.93 7.79 -1.56
N GLN A 100 -13.22 6.61 -1.04
CA GLN A 100 -14.58 6.16 -0.80
C GLN A 100 -15.03 6.36 0.65
N ASP A 101 -14.18 6.96 1.49
CA ASP A 101 -14.44 7.16 2.92
C ASP A 101 -14.71 5.83 3.65
N GLU A 102 -13.98 4.79 3.29
CA GLU A 102 -14.19 3.43 3.80
C GLU A 102 -13.05 2.95 4.71
N MET A 103 -12.45 3.88 5.47
CA MET A 103 -11.33 3.54 6.35
C MET A 103 -11.74 2.81 7.63
N GLN A 104 -13.02 2.58 7.86
CA GLN A 104 -13.43 1.65 8.90
C GLN A 104 -13.26 0.19 8.51
N ASN A 105 -12.93 -0.11 7.25
CA ASN A 105 -12.53 -1.47 6.89
C ASN A 105 -11.25 -1.82 7.64
N LEU A 106 -11.32 -2.82 8.50
CA LEU A 106 -10.24 -3.13 9.42
C LEU A 106 -8.96 -3.54 8.70
N PHE A 107 -9.08 -4.31 7.64
CA PHE A 107 -7.90 -4.75 6.89
C PHE A 107 -7.13 -3.58 6.30
N VAL A 108 -7.84 -2.67 5.62
CA VAL A 108 -7.21 -1.49 5.00
C VAL A 108 -6.60 -0.59 6.06
N LYS A 109 -7.29 -0.40 7.17
CA LYS A 109 -6.79 0.41 8.27
C LYS A 109 -5.48 -0.16 8.82
N GLN A 110 -5.40 -1.47 8.97
CA GLN A 110 -4.19 -2.14 9.44
C GLN A 110 -3.04 -2.01 8.44
N LEU A 111 -3.32 -2.06 7.14
CA LEU A 111 -2.29 -1.84 6.12
C LEU A 111 -1.64 -0.48 6.30
N LEU A 112 -2.47 0.56 6.41
CA LEU A 112 -1.96 1.91 6.57
C LEU A 112 -1.18 2.07 7.87
N GLU A 113 -1.68 1.52 8.96
CA GLU A 113 -1.01 1.60 10.26
C GLU A 113 0.37 0.95 10.23
N ARG A 114 0.51 -0.18 9.54
CA ARG A 114 1.82 -0.84 9.42
C ARG A 114 2.82 0.05 8.70
N TYR A 115 2.41 0.65 7.58
CA TYR A 115 3.28 1.57 6.86
C TYR A 115 3.66 2.77 7.71
N GLN A 116 2.73 3.30 8.49
CA GLN A 116 3.00 4.43 9.37
C GLN A 116 3.99 4.08 10.49
N GLN A 117 4.04 2.81 10.87
CA GLN A 117 4.98 2.30 11.86
C GLN A 117 6.36 2.00 11.27
N GLY A 118 6.52 2.13 9.97
CA GLY A 118 7.78 1.85 9.30
C GLY A 118 8.00 0.37 9.01
N THR A 119 6.91 -0.40 8.86
CA THR A 119 6.99 -1.82 8.55
C THR A 119 6.13 -2.14 7.33
N LEU A 120 6.38 -3.30 6.72
CA LEU A 120 5.52 -3.80 5.65
C LEU A 120 4.34 -4.56 6.24
N PRO A 121 3.15 -4.42 5.61
CA PRO A 121 1.98 -5.12 6.13
C PRO A 121 2.06 -6.61 5.85
N LEU A 122 1.82 -7.40 6.89
CA LEU A 122 1.71 -8.83 6.77
C LEU A 122 0.60 -9.35 7.68
N ARG A 123 0.31 -8.59 8.73
CA ARG A 123 -0.79 -8.89 9.64
C ARG A 123 -1.18 -7.65 10.40
#